data_3e1f58b63c707b42c387352fc1715207
#
_entry.id   3e1f58b63c707b42c387352fc1715207
#
_cell.length_a   1.000
_cell.length_b   1.000
_cell.length_c   1.000
_cell.angle_alpha   90.00
_cell.angle_beta   90.00
_cell.angle_gamma   90.00
#
_symmetry.space_group_name_H-M   'P 1'
#
loop_
_entity.id
_entity.type
_entity.pdbx_description
1 polymer ?
#
loop_
_entity_poly.entity_id
_entity_poly.type
_entity_poly.pdbx_seq_one_letter_code
_entity_poly.pdbx_strand_id
1 'polypeptide(L)'
;IRELVLHHVGGYLKIAPEHTEQGPLSKMMKPGIGTYDRFRQMFEQFSREAGKEQFLIPYFIAAHPGTTDEDMLNLALWLKKSGFRADQVQAFYPSPMATATAMYHTGLNPLKGIHRDQRGEKVDTVKGERRRRLHKAFLRYHDPNNWPLLRETLKRMGRADLIGNGKHHLIPAFQPRTDGSYSSPRRAHSTSSPLKGGLLTRHTGLPPCGSPQEKKESKQWGDRRKGKSA
;
A
#
# COMPACT_ATOMS: atom_id res chain seq x y z
N ILE A 1 11.84 -14.70 13.67
CA ILE A 1 10.45 -14.44 13.20
C ILE A 1 9.45 -15.08 14.15
N ARG A 2 9.67 -16.31 14.61
CA ARG A 2 8.76 -17.00 15.53
C ARG A 2 8.51 -16.18 16.81
N GLU A 3 9.56 -15.70 17.48
CA GLU A 3 9.47 -14.82 18.65
C GLU A 3 8.73 -13.53 18.37
N LEU A 4 9.00 -12.90 17.19
CA LEU A 4 8.30 -11.71 16.74
C LEU A 4 6.78 -11.95 16.69
N VAL A 5 6.36 -13.06 16.06
CA VAL A 5 4.94 -13.45 15.90
C VAL A 5 4.31 -13.73 17.25
N LEU A 6 5.00 -14.49 18.13
CA LEU A 6 4.46 -14.91 19.41
C LEU A 6 4.30 -13.75 20.40
N HIS A 7 5.25 -12.82 20.43
CA HIS A 7 5.34 -11.88 21.56
C HIS A 7 5.24 -10.40 21.16
N HIS A 8 5.48 -10.04 19.88
CA HIS A 8 5.64 -8.64 19.48
C HIS A 8 4.66 -8.15 18.41
N VAL A 9 3.81 -9.03 17.87
CA VAL A 9 2.78 -8.64 16.88
C VAL A 9 1.40 -8.89 17.47
N GLY A 10 0.63 -7.81 17.62
CA GLY A 10 -0.74 -7.88 18.14
C GLY A 10 -1.76 -8.37 17.12
N GLY A 11 -1.72 -7.87 15.88
CA GLY A 11 -2.66 -8.23 14.82
C GLY A 11 -2.14 -7.84 13.43
N TYR A 12 -1.38 -6.75 13.34
CA TYR A 12 -0.85 -6.24 12.10
C TYR A 12 0.64 -5.96 12.20
N LEU A 13 1.40 -6.47 11.22
CA LEU A 13 2.79 -6.12 11.04
C LEU A 13 2.95 -5.35 9.74
N LYS A 14 3.46 -4.12 9.85
CA LYS A 14 3.79 -3.30 8.70
C LYS A 14 5.21 -3.60 8.25
N ILE A 15 5.40 -3.83 6.96
CA ILE A 15 6.69 -4.14 6.36
C ILE A 15 6.84 -3.37 5.05
N ALA A 16 8.04 -2.94 4.73
CA ALA A 16 8.32 -2.08 3.58
C ALA A 16 9.18 -2.79 2.52
N PRO A 17 8.59 -3.67 1.68
CA PRO A 17 9.29 -4.20 0.52
C PRO A 17 9.63 -3.12 -0.50
N GLU A 18 8.86 -2.04 -0.55
CA GLU A 18 8.97 -0.83 -1.37
C GLU A 18 8.70 -1.04 -2.85
N HIS A 19 9.20 -2.10 -3.47
CA HIS A 19 9.01 -2.42 -4.89
C HIS A 19 9.14 -3.93 -5.14
N THR A 20 8.76 -4.38 -6.35
CA THR A 20 8.95 -5.76 -6.80
C THR A 20 10.15 -5.91 -7.73
N GLU A 21 10.49 -4.85 -8.46
CA GLU A 21 11.50 -4.88 -9.50
C GLU A 21 12.91 -4.59 -8.97
N GLN A 22 13.89 -5.33 -9.49
CA GLN A 22 15.26 -5.22 -9.05
C GLN A 22 15.89 -3.84 -9.35
N GLY A 23 15.47 -3.20 -10.44
CA GLY A 23 15.94 -1.85 -10.81
C GLY A 23 15.75 -0.84 -9.67
N PRO A 24 14.49 -0.55 -9.27
CA PRO A 24 14.20 0.31 -8.13
C PRO A 24 14.81 -0.17 -6.82
N LEU A 25 14.70 -1.47 -6.50
CA LEU A 25 15.20 -2.02 -5.23
C LEU A 25 16.72 -1.84 -5.08
N SER A 26 17.48 -1.99 -6.16
CA SER A 26 18.93 -1.75 -6.14
C SER A 26 19.30 -0.30 -5.81
N LYS A 27 18.50 0.67 -6.26
CA LYS A 27 18.68 2.10 -5.96
C LYS A 27 18.29 2.43 -4.51
N MET A 28 17.42 1.63 -3.93
CA MET A 28 17.03 1.72 -2.51
C MET A 28 17.96 0.93 -1.59
N MET A 29 18.96 0.23 -2.12
CA MET A 29 19.83 -0.71 -1.39
C MET A 29 19.04 -1.79 -0.65
N LYS A 30 17.92 -2.22 -1.24
CA LYS A 30 17.05 -3.26 -0.68
C LYS A 30 17.26 -4.60 -1.36
N PRO A 31 17.03 -5.70 -0.64
CA PRO A 31 17.04 -7.02 -1.24
C PRO A 31 15.88 -7.19 -2.22
N GLY A 32 16.00 -8.16 -3.12
CA GLY A 32 14.93 -8.51 -4.07
C GLY A 32 13.65 -8.95 -3.36
N ILE A 33 12.52 -8.87 -4.08
CA ILE A 33 11.17 -9.17 -3.55
C ILE A 33 11.05 -10.60 -2.99
N GLY A 34 11.83 -11.55 -3.45
CA GLY A 34 11.86 -12.91 -2.92
C GLY A 34 12.15 -12.99 -1.42
N THR A 35 12.89 -12.04 -0.88
CA THR A 35 13.11 -11.94 0.59
C THR A 35 11.80 -11.63 1.31
N TYR A 36 10.97 -10.75 0.76
CA TYR A 36 9.64 -10.46 1.29
C TYR A 36 8.72 -11.69 1.18
N ASP A 37 8.71 -12.38 0.04
CA ASP A 37 7.87 -13.57 -0.14
C ASP A 37 8.21 -14.67 0.86
N ARG A 38 9.52 -14.90 1.09
CA ARG A 38 9.99 -15.84 2.10
C ARG A 38 9.61 -15.41 3.51
N PHE A 39 9.74 -14.13 3.83
CA PHE A 39 9.32 -13.60 5.12
C PHE A 39 7.82 -13.79 5.33
N ARG A 40 7.00 -13.49 4.31
CA ARG A 40 5.54 -13.66 4.36
C ARG A 40 5.15 -15.10 4.65
N GLN A 41 5.75 -16.06 3.94
CA GLN A 41 5.48 -17.48 4.16
C GLN A 41 5.77 -17.90 5.60
N MET A 42 6.93 -17.51 6.14
CA MET A 42 7.29 -17.79 7.53
C MET A 42 6.36 -17.11 8.53
N PHE A 43 5.97 -15.87 8.26
CA PHE A 43 5.06 -15.12 9.12
C PHE A 43 3.68 -15.79 9.17
N GLU A 44 3.12 -16.14 8.02
CA GLU A 44 1.83 -16.83 7.92
C GLU A 44 1.86 -18.22 8.57
N GLN A 45 2.97 -18.95 8.44
CA GLN A 45 3.17 -20.23 9.09
C GLN A 45 3.17 -20.09 10.62
N PHE A 46 4.03 -19.22 11.16
CA PHE A 46 4.14 -19.06 12.61
C PHE A 46 2.88 -18.44 13.24
N SER A 47 2.16 -17.59 12.52
CA SER A 47 0.88 -17.06 12.99
C SER A 47 -0.17 -18.18 13.14
N ARG A 48 -0.22 -19.11 12.18
CA ARG A 48 -1.09 -20.29 12.26
C ARG A 48 -0.69 -21.22 13.42
N GLU A 49 0.62 -21.49 13.56
CA GLU A 49 1.14 -22.31 14.66
C GLU A 49 0.83 -21.70 16.04
N ALA A 50 0.85 -20.37 16.10
CA ALA A 50 0.52 -19.61 17.32
C ALA A 50 -1.00 -19.49 17.58
N GLY A 51 -1.86 -19.94 16.68
CA GLY A 51 -3.30 -19.73 16.74
C GLY A 51 -3.74 -18.27 16.71
N LYS A 52 -2.91 -17.38 16.12
CA LYS A 52 -3.16 -15.94 16.07
C LYS A 52 -3.62 -15.49 14.69
N GLU A 53 -4.64 -14.64 14.67
CA GLU A 53 -5.05 -13.94 13.46
C GLU A 53 -4.20 -12.70 13.27
N GLN A 54 -3.18 -12.80 12.41
CA GLN A 54 -2.22 -11.74 12.15
C GLN A 54 -2.06 -11.50 10.65
N PHE A 55 -1.84 -10.24 10.26
CA PHE A 55 -1.77 -9.80 8.87
C PHE A 55 -0.52 -8.98 8.59
N LEU A 56 0.08 -9.22 7.43
CA LEU A 56 1.14 -8.36 6.89
C LEU A 56 0.53 -7.23 6.06
N ILE A 57 1.03 -6.01 6.29
CA ILE A 57 0.68 -4.83 5.50
C ILE A 57 1.94 -4.35 4.79
N PRO A 58 2.11 -4.72 3.51
CA PRO A 58 3.25 -4.24 2.73
C PRO A 58 3.07 -2.79 2.29
N TYR A 59 4.14 -2.00 2.43
CA TYR A 59 4.22 -0.66 1.89
C TYR A 59 5.05 -0.65 0.60
N PHE A 60 4.54 0.09 -0.38
CA PHE A 60 5.20 0.31 -1.67
C PHE A 60 5.33 1.81 -1.94
N ILE A 61 6.40 2.19 -2.61
CA ILE A 61 6.69 3.58 -2.94
C ILE A 61 6.53 3.84 -4.44
N ALA A 62 5.88 4.94 -4.78
CA ALA A 62 5.76 5.42 -6.14
C ALA A 62 6.85 6.45 -6.45
N ALA A 63 7.28 6.51 -7.70
CA ALA A 63 8.14 7.57 -8.24
C ALA A 63 9.51 7.69 -7.57
N HIS A 64 10.05 6.61 -7.00
CA HIS A 64 11.44 6.60 -6.52
C HIS A 64 12.40 6.71 -7.71
N PRO A 65 13.53 7.43 -7.58
CA PRO A 65 14.56 7.44 -8.62
C PRO A 65 14.94 6.01 -9.04
N GLY A 66 15.08 5.79 -10.36
CA GLY A 66 15.32 4.48 -10.95
C GLY A 66 14.08 3.63 -11.17
N THR A 67 12.87 4.20 -10.99
CA THR A 67 11.61 3.51 -11.29
C THR A 67 11.05 3.97 -12.62
N THR A 68 10.84 3.04 -13.54
CA THR A 68 10.21 3.28 -14.84
C THR A 68 8.68 3.09 -14.78
N ASP A 69 7.99 3.52 -15.82
CA ASP A 69 6.53 3.28 -15.95
C ASP A 69 6.24 1.77 -16.05
N GLU A 70 7.16 1.00 -16.65
CA GLU A 70 7.04 -0.46 -16.77
C GLU A 70 7.24 -1.17 -15.42
N ASP A 71 8.21 -0.72 -14.62
CA ASP A 71 8.39 -1.24 -13.25
C ASP A 71 7.11 -1.06 -12.43
N MET A 72 6.46 0.10 -12.55
CA MET A 72 5.20 0.37 -11.86
C MET A 72 4.04 -0.48 -12.38
N LEU A 73 4.00 -0.76 -13.67
CA LEU A 73 3.03 -1.68 -14.25
C LEU A 73 3.24 -3.11 -13.70
N ASN A 74 4.48 -3.59 -13.67
CA ASN A 74 4.81 -4.92 -13.13
C ASN A 74 4.42 -5.01 -11.65
N LEU A 75 4.70 -3.98 -10.86
CA LEU A 75 4.26 -3.90 -9.47
C LEU A 75 2.73 -3.95 -9.35
N ALA A 76 2.00 -3.23 -10.20
CA ALA A 76 0.53 -3.25 -10.20
C ALA A 76 -0.03 -4.64 -10.54
N LEU A 77 0.58 -5.35 -11.49
CA LEU A 77 0.23 -6.73 -11.85
C LEU A 77 0.51 -7.69 -10.70
N TRP A 78 1.64 -7.53 -10.02
CA TRP A 78 1.98 -8.32 -8.84
C TRP A 78 0.98 -8.08 -7.70
N LEU A 79 0.62 -6.83 -7.42
CA LEU A 79 -0.40 -6.47 -6.42
C LEU A 79 -1.74 -7.12 -6.74
N LYS A 80 -2.16 -7.09 -8.02
CA LYS A 80 -3.40 -7.72 -8.45
C LYS A 80 -3.36 -9.24 -8.30
N LYS A 81 -2.27 -9.88 -8.71
CA LYS A 81 -2.06 -11.34 -8.56
C LYS A 81 -2.08 -11.76 -7.09
N SER A 82 -1.49 -10.96 -6.23
CA SER A 82 -1.46 -11.19 -4.78
C SER A 82 -2.79 -10.87 -4.07
N GLY A 83 -3.78 -10.32 -4.78
CA GLY A 83 -5.06 -9.88 -4.20
C GLY A 83 -4.93 -8.69 -3.25
N PHE A 84 -3.77 -8.03 -3.23
CA PHE A 84 -3.51 -6.90 -2.35
C PHE A 84 -3.97 -5.59 -2.99
N ARG A 85 -4.69 -4.78 -2.22
CA ARG A 85 -5.12 -3.44 -2.60
C ARG A 85 -4.48 -2.42 -1.66
N ALA A 86 -3.58 -1.61 -2.20
CA ALA A 86 -2.92 -0.57 -1.43
C ALA A 86 -3.87 0.60 -1.18
N ASP A 87 -4.29 0.82 0.06
CA ASP A 87 -5.08 2.00 0.45
C ASP A 87 -4.19 3.21 0.68
N GLN A 88 -3.02 2.99 1.27
CA GLN A 88 -2.02 4.03 1.48
C GLN A 88 -0.93 3.89 0.43
N VAL A 89 -0.73 4.96 -0.33
CA VAL A 89 0.30 5.05 -1.35
C VAL A 89 1.24 6.18 -0.99
N GLN A 90 2.50 5.82 -0.80
CA GLN A 90 3.57 6.79 -0.63
C GLN A 90 4.20 7.09 -1.98
N ALA A 91 4.62 8.34 -2.17
CA ALA A 91 5.44 8.72 -3.30
C ALA A 91 6.75 9.29 -2.78
N PHE A 92 7.81 9.00 -3.50
CA PHE A 92 9.11 9.58 -3.21
C PHE A 92 9.00 11.11 -3.11
N TYR A 93 9.59 11.64 -2.07
CA TYR A 93 9.77 13.07 -1.86
C TYR A 93 11.25 13.34 -1.54
N PRO A 94 11.90 14.25 -2.28
CA PRO A 94 13.30 14.57 -2.02
C PRO A 94 13.45 15.19 -0.62
N SER A 95 14.15 14.51 0.26
CA SER A 95 14.48 15.02 1.59
C SER A 95 15.98 15.28 1.68
N PRO A 96 16.43 16.27 2.47
CA PRO A 96 17.84 16.54 2.65
C PRO A 96 18.63 15.29 3.11
N MET A 97 19.87 15.18 2.71
CA MET A 97 20.83 14.13 3.12
C MET A 97 20.49 12.70 2.70
N ALA A 98 19.44 12.48 1.91
CA ALA A 98 19.09 11.17 1.37
C ALA A 98 19.80 10.91 0.03
N THR A 99 20.39 9.74 -0.14
CA THR A 99 21.04 9.32 -1.40
C THR A 99 20.08 9.38 -2.58
N ALA A 100 18.82 9.01 -2.38
CA ALA A 100 17.78 9.11 -3.40
C ALA A 100 17.53 10.55 -3.86
N THR A 101 17.72 11.54 -2.97
CA THR A 101 17.62 12.97 -3.34
C THR A 101 18.76 13.38 -4.28
N ALA A 102 19.97 12.90 -4.04
CA ALA A 102 21.08 13.11 -4.95
C ALA A 102 20.77 12.50 -6.33
N MET A 103 20.28 11.26 -6.40
CA MET A 103 19.82 10.64 -7.65
C MET A 103 18.75 11.47 -8.36
N TYR A 104 17.76 11.97 -7.59
CA TYR A 104 16.65 12.74 -8.15
C TYR A 104 17.10 14.04 -8.83
N HIS A 105 18.05 14.76 -8.25
CA HIS A 105 18.53 16.02 -8.78
C HIS A 105 19.57 15.84 -9.86
N THR A 106 20.52 14.94 -9.70
CA THR A 106 21.63 14.73 -10.64
C THR A 106 21.28 13.81 -11.80
N GLY A 107 20.30 12.89 -11.62
CA GLY A 107 20.04 11.82 -12.59
C GLY A 107 21.16 10.78 -12.66
N LEU A 108 22.04 10.73 -11.67
CA LEU A 108 23.15 9.79 -11.57
C LEU A 108 23.08 8.96 -10.29
N ASN A 109 23.61 7.74 -10.34
CA ASN A 109 23.67 6.85 -9.19
C ASN A 109 24.95 7.07 -8.38
N PRO A 110 24.90 7.72 -7.21
CA PRO A 110 26.09 7.97 -6.40
C PRO A 110 26.64 6.71 -5.74
N LEU A 111 25.88 5.61 -5.71
CA LEU A 111 26.33 4.33 -5.12
C LEU A 111 27.40 3.63 -5.97
N LYS A 112 27.50 3.97 -7.25
CA LYS A 112 28.49 3.39 -8.20
C LYS A 112 29.66 4.32 -8.54
N GLY A 113 29.84 5.36 -7.75
CA GLY A 113 30.84 6.38 -8.03
C GLY A 113 30.43 7.37 -9.12
N ILE A 114 30.68 8.63 -8.87
CA ILE A 114 30.47 9.72 -9.82
C ILE A 114 31.83 10.30 -10.16
N HIS A 115 32.23 10.22 -11.42
CA HIS A 115 33.45 10.83 -11.92
C HIS A 115 33.23 12.30 -12.29
N ARG A 116 34.31 13.11 -12.27
CA ARG A 116 34.24 14.57 -12.60
C ARG A 116 33.68 14.85 -13.99
N ASP A 117 33.83 13.92 -14.91
CA ASP A 117 33.33 14.00 -16.28
C ASP A 117 31.86 13.54 -16.42
N GLN A 118 31.12 13.43 -15.34
CA GLN A 118 29.73 12.98 -15.27
C GLN A 118 29.49 11.58 -15.88
N ARG A 119 30.52 10.78 -16.05
CA ARG A 119 30.43 9.37 -16.41
C ARG A 119 29.97 8.56 -15.22
N GLY A 120 28.68 8.55 -14.94
CA GLY A 120 28.05 7.72 -13.91
C GLY A 120 26.90 6.92 -14.46
N GLU A 121 26.42 5.93 -13.72
CA GLU A 121 25.19 5.23 -14.09
C GLU A 121 24.02 6.22 -14.07
N LYS A 122 23.39 6.40 -15.23
CA LYS A 122 22.18 7.24 -15.34
C LYS A 122 21.00 6.59 -14.63
N VAL A 123 20.26 7.39 -13.90
CA VAL A 123 19.06 7.00 -13.16
C VAL A 123 17.86 7.76 -13.71
N ASP A 124 16.85 7.04 -14.16
CA ASP A 124 15.58 7.68 -14.54
C ASP A 124 14.93 8.32 -13.29
N THR A 125 14.48 9.55 -13.44
CA THR A 125 13.87 10.31 -12.37
C THR A 125 12.49 10.79 -12.77
N VAL A 126 11.50 10.45 -11.98
CA VAL A 126 10.11 10.81 -12.23
C VAL A 126 9.87 12.27 -11.84
N LYS A 127 10.13 13.15 -12.80
CA LYS A 127 9.86 14.59 -12.70
C LYS A 127 8.50 14.91 -13.34
N GLY A 128 7.84 15.94 -12.83
CA GLY A 128 6.53 16.36 -13.33
C GLY A 128 5.34 15.62 -12.68
N GLU A 129 4.27 16.37 -12.52
CA GLU A 129 3.09 15.92 -11.78
C GLU A 129 2.37 14.74 -12.46
N ARG A 130 2.22 14.80 -13.80
CA ARG A 130 1.49 13.76 -14.55
C ARG A 130 2.11 12.37 -14.37
N ARG A 131 3.44 12.25 -14.49
CA ARG A 131 4.14 10.97 -14.34
C ARG A 131 4.12 10.49 -12.89
N ARG A 132 4.26 11.37 -11.92
CA ARG A 132 4.13 11.06 -10.49
C ARG A 132 2.71 10.58 -10.15
N ARG A 133 1.69 11.24 -10.72
CA ARG A 133 0.29 10.81 -10.58
C ARG A 133 0.05 9.45 -11.21
N LEU A 134 0.64 9.17 -12.37
CA LEU A 134 0.58 7.87 -13.02
C LEU A 134 1.15 6.75 -12.15
N HIS A 135 2.34 6.94 -11.57
CA HIS A 135 2.95 5.94 -10.68
C HIS A 135 2.08 5.66 -9.46
N LYS A 136 1.45 6.68 -8.87
CA LYS A 136 0.46 6.49 -7.80
C LYS A 136 -0.78 5.74 -8.29
N ALA A 137 -1.22 6.02 -9.51
CA ALA A 137 -2.39 5.38 -10.10
C ALA A 137 -2.17 3.87 -10.28
N PHE A 138 -0.97 3.43 -10.68
CA PHE A 138 -0.62 2.01 -10.77
C PHE A 138 -0.74 1.30 -9.41
N LEU A 139 -0.27 1.92 -8.32
CA LEU A 139 -0.44 1.34 -6.97
C LEU A 139 -1.91 1.28 -6.54
N ARG A 140 -2.74 2.19 -7.05
CA ARG A 140 -4.18 2.23 -6.79
C ARG A 140 -4.99 1.84 -8.03
N TYR A 141 -4.56 0.80 -8.73
CA TYR A 141 -5.21 0.29 -9.94
C TYR A 141 -6.70 -0.07 -9.73
N HIS A 142 -7.09 -0.37 -8.51
CA HIS A 142 -8.47 -0.71 -8.13
C HIS A 142 -9.40 0.51 -7.99
N ASP A 143 -8.85 1.73 -7.96
CA ASP A 143 -9.62 2.98 -7.84
C ASP A 143 -10.13 3.43 -9.21
N PRO A 144 -11.47 3.49 -9.44
CA PRO A 144 -12.05 3.90 -10.71
C PRO A 144 -11.61 5.28 -11.20
N ASN A 145 -11.26 6.20 -10.29
CA ASN A 145 -10.77 7.54 -10.66
C ASN A 145 -9.44 7.51 -11.40
N ASN A 146 -8.66 6.45 -11.23
CA ASN A 146 -7.38 6.26 -11.91
C ASN A 146 -7.52 5.57 -13.28
N TRP A 147 -8.65 4.92 -13.56
CA TRP A 147 -8.80 4.10 -14.77
C TRP A 147 -8.67 4.86 -16.10
N PRO A 148 -9.17 6.09 -16.27
CA PRO A 148 -8.95 6.83 -17.50
C PRO A 148 -7.45 7.04 -17.81
N LEU A 149 -6.68 7.46 -16.80
CA LEU A 149 -5.24 7.67 -16.93
C LEU A 149 -4.50 6.35 -17.20
N LEU A 150 -4.88 5.28 -16.52
CA LEU A 150 -4.27 3.95 -16.71
C LEU A 150 -4.59 3.38 -18.09
N ARG A 151 -5.83 3.52 -18.60
CA ARG A 151 -6.20 3.05 -19.94
C ARG A 151 -5.41 3.79 -21.04
N GLU A 152 -5.29 5.09 -20.93
CA GLU A 152 -4.48 5.90 -21.85
C GLU A 152 -3.02 5.43 -21.84
N THR A 153 -2.47 5.24 -20.65
CA THR A 153 -1.06 4.84 -20.50
C THR A 153 -0.82 3.41 -20.98
N LEU A 154 -1.67 2.46 -20.65
CA LEU A 154 -1.54 1.09 -21.14
C LEU A 154 -1.59 0.99 -22.65
N LYS A 155 -2.46 1.76 -23.31
CA LYS A 155 -2.48 1.86 -24.78
C LYS A 155 -1.17 2.43 -25.33
N ARG A 156 -0.64 3.49 -24.73
CA ARG A 156 0.64 4.10 -25.13
C ARG A 156 1.83 3.14 -24.92
N MET A 157 1.79 2.31 -23.89
CA MET A 157 2.80 1.28 -23.60
C MET A 157 2.66 0.01 -24.47
N GLY A 158 1.66 -0.04 -25.38
CA GLY A 158 1.37 -1.24 -26.16
C GLY A 158 0.77 -2.40 -25.36
N ARG A 159 0.25 -2.11 -24.15
CA ARG A 159 -0.32 -3.11 -23.23
C ARG A 159 -1.84 -2.99 -23.11
N ALA A 160 -2.51 -2.78 -24.27
CA ALA A 160 -3.97 -2.76 -24.35
C ALA A 160 -4.61 -4.12 -23.95
N ASP A 161 -3.84 -5.20 -24.00
CA ASP A 161 -4.18 -6.54 -23.53
C ASP A 161 -4.58 -6.57 -22.04
N LEU A 162 -4.15 -5.59 -21.25
CA LEU A 162 -4.47 -5.48 -19.83
C LEU A 162 -5.74 -4.70 -19.53
N ILE A 163 -6.47 -4.28 -20.57
CA ILE A 163 -7.74 -3.53 -20.46
C ILE A 163 -8.91 -4.46 -20.79
N GLY A 164 -9.77 -4.75 -19.82
CA GLY A 164 -10.92 -5.60 -20.01
C GLY A 164 -11.55 -6.08 -18.71
N ASN A 165 -12.55 -6.94 -18.80
CA ASN A 165 -13.34 -7.38 -17.63
C ASN A 165 -12.94 -8.77 -17.11
N GLY A 166 -11.98 -9.43 -17.73
CA GLY A 166 -11.49 -10.73 -17.28
C GLY A 166 -10.51 -10.62 -16.09
N LYS A 167 -10.28 -11.74 -15.40
CA LYS A 167 -9.41 -11.80 -14.20
C LYS A 167 -7.96 -11.41 -14.48
N HIS A 168 -7.48 -11.60 -15.70
CA HIS A 168 -6.12 -11.29 -16.13
C HIS A 168 -5.90 -9.81 -16.50
N HIS A 169 -6.97 -9.06 -16.81
CA HIS A 169 -6.86 -7.64 -17.12
C HIS A 169 -6.58 -6.82 -15.85
N LEU A 170 -5.78 -5.79 -15.95
CA LEU A 170 -5.45 -4.93 -14.82
C LEU A 170 -6.64 -4.04 -14.42
N ILE A 171 -7.27 -3.41 -15.42
CA ILE A 171 -8.38 -2.47 -15.25
C ILE A 171 -9.51 -2.76 -16.25
N PRO A 172 -10.77 -2.40 -15.92
CA PRO A 172 -11.89 -2.63 -16.83
C PRO A 172 -11.89 -1.69 -18.03
N ALA A 173 -12.55 -2.12 -19.10
CA ALA A 173 -12.72 -1.33 -20.33
C ALA A 173 -13.71 -0.17 -20.15
N PHE A 174 -14.67 -0.30 -19.24
CA PHE A 174 -15.72 0.70 -19.00
C PHE A 174 -15.39 1.60 -17.80
N GLN A 175 -16.04 2.77 -17.77
CA GLN A 175 -16.00 3.66 -16.60
C GLN A 175 -17.36 3.56 -15.91
N PRO A 176 -17.41 3.25 -14.61
CA PRO A 176 -18.66 3.28 -13.88
C PRO A 176 -19.21 4.71 -13.86
N ARG A 177 -20.53 4.83 -13.93
CA ARG A 177 -21.21 6.10 -13.71
C ARG A 177 -21.13 6.40 -12.21
N THR A 178 -20.12 7.09 -11.80
CA THR A 178 -19.96 7.61 -10.45
C THR A 178 -19.90 9.13 -10.54
N ASP A 179 -20.48 9.78 -9.58
CA ASP A 179 -20.41 11.23 -9.32
C ASP A 179 -19.00 11.75 -8.99
N GLY A 180 -17.99 11.02 -9.38
CA GLY A 180 -16.57 11.41 -9.26
C GLY A 180 -15.95 11.17 -7.89
N SER A 181 -16.69 10.73 -6.91
CA SER A 181 -16.16 10.42 -5.59
C SER A 181 -16.02 8.92 -5.36
N TYR A 182 -14.87 8.35 -5.68
CA TYR A 182 -14.49 7.07 -5.09
C TYR A 182 -14.21 7.30 -3.60
N SER A 183 -15.12 6.92 -2.76
CA SER A 183 -14.80 6.73 -1.35
C SER A 183 -14.26 5.30 -1.19
N SER A 184 -13.00 5.18 -0.75
CA SER A 184 -12.53 3.87 -0.32
C SER A 184 -13.45 3.35 0.79
N PRO A 185 -13.63 2.05 0.97
CA PRO A 185 -14.40 1.50 2.09
C PRO A 185 -13.98 2.10 3.43
N ARG A 186 -12.74 2.50 3.57
CA ARG A 186 -12.19 3.19 4.74
C ARG A 186 -12.73 4.63 4.88
N ARG A 187 -12.92 5.38 3.80
CA ARG A 187 -13.49 6.74 3.84
C ARG A 187 -15.01 6.73 4.04
N ALA A 188 -15.71 5.76 3.46
CA ALA A 188 -17.15 5.61 3.67
C ALA A 188 -17.48 5.38 5.16
N HIS A 189 -16.56 4.81 5.93
CA HIS A 189 -16.74 4.58 7.36
C HIS A 189 -16.14 5.68 8.25
N SER A 190 -15.36 6.63 7.71
CA SER A 190 -14.73 7.70 8.50
C SER A 190 -15.54 8.99 8.55
N THR A 191 -16.58 9.15 7.75
CA THR A 191 -17.43 10.34 7.75
C THR A 191 -18.75 10.05 8.43
N SER A 192 -18.84 10.42 9.72
CA SER A 192 -20.01 10.90 10.41
C SER A 192 -21.21 10.00 10.68
N SER A 193 -21.11 8.69 10.61
CA SER A 193 -22.17 7.85 11.19
C SER A 193 -21.63 7.09 12.39
N PRO A 194 -22.33 7.11 13.54
CA PRO A 194 -21.94 6.29 14.67
C PRO A 194 -22.04 4.83 14.25
N LEU A 195 -20.89 4.17 14.19
CA LEU A 195 -20.73 2.78 13.77
C LEU A 195 -21.58 1.85 14.62
N LYS A 196 -22.62 1.30 14.04
CA LYS A 196 -23.24 0.08 14.53
C LYS A 196 -22.41 -1.11 14.02
N GLY A 197 -21.62 -1.71 14.92
CA GLY A 197 -20.86 -2.92 14.66
C GLY A 197 -19.38 -2.67 14.32
N GLY A 198 -18.51 -3.12 15.19
CA GLY A 198 -17.09 -2.93 15.10
C GLY A 198 -16.46 -3.68 13.94
N LEU A 199 -16.15 -2.96 12.88
CA LEU A 199 -15.25 -3.41 11.83
C LEU A 199 -13.85 -2.91 12.17
N LEU A 200 -12.96 -3.84 12.51
CA LEU A 200 -11.53 -3.60 12.48
C LEU A 200 -11.16 -3.10 11.09
N THR A 201 -10.61 -1.90 11.00
CA THR A 201 -10.01 -1.46 9.76
C THR A 201 -8.81 -2.35 9.50
N ARG A 202 -8.80 -3.09 8.38
CA ARG A 202 -7.69 -3.98 7.99
C ARG A 202 -6.31 -3.29 7.95
N HIS A 203 -6.25 -2.00 8.19
CA HIS A 203 -5.06 -1.16 8.03
C HIS A 203 -4.54 -0.52 9.31
N THR A 204 -5.34 -0.34 10.34
CA THR A 204 -4.89 0.31 11.59
C THR A 204 -4.80 -0.65 12.77
N GLY A 205 -5.47 -1.80 12.70
CA GLY A 205 -5.46 -2.78 13.79
C GLY A 205 -6.07 -2.30 15.10
N LEU A 206 -6.62 -1.09 15.13
CA LEU A 206 -7.25 -0.56 16.32
C LEU A 206 -8.73 -0.95 16.31
N PRO A 207 -9.26 -1.49 17.41
CA PRO A 207 -10.69 -1.65 17.55
C PRO A 207 -11.37 -0.29 17.47
N PRO A 208 -12.56 -0.18 16.85
CA PRO A 208 -13.29 1.07 16.86
C PRO A 208 -13.60 1.45 18.31
N CYS A 209 -13.38 2.71 18.64
CA CYS A 209 -13.71 3.27 19.93
C CYS A 209 -15.21 3.04 20.22
N GLY A 210 -15.53 2.25 21.25
CA GLY A 210 -16.91 1.93 21.60
C GLY A 210 -17.39 0.56 21.15
N SER A 211 -16.73 -0.51 21.55
CA SER A 211 -17.26 -1.87 21.36
C SER A 211 -18.58 -2.03 22.13
N PRO A 212 -19.57 -2.79 21.58
CA PRO A 212 -20.87 -2.97 22.22
C PRO A 212 -20.85 -3.61 23.62
N GLN A 213 -19.71 -4.19 24.03
CA GLN A 213 -19.57 -4.82 25.35
C GLN A 213 -19.46 -3.80 26.49
N GLU A 214 -18.84 -2.64 26.28
CA GLU A 214 -18.75 -1.60 27.31
C GLU A 214 -20.09 -0.91 27.62
N LYS A 215 -21.02 -0.88 26.66
CA LYS A 215 -22.36 -0.32 26.87
C LYS A 215 -23.32 -1.23 27.64
N LYS A 216 -23.05 -2.53 27.72
CA LYS A 216 -23.89 -3.44 28.50
C LYS A 216 -23.54 -3.41 30.00
N GLU A 217 -22.30 -3.21 30.35
CA GLU A 217 -21.88 -3.10 31.76
C GLU A 217 -22.28 -1.79 32.40
N SER A 218 -22.29 -0.68 31.67
CA SER A 218 -22.72 0.61 32.21
C SER A 218 -24.24 0.72 32.46
N LYS A 219 -25.06 -0.08 31.77
CA LYS A 219 -26.50 -0.13 32.04
C LYS A 219 -26.87 -0.99 33.26
N GLN A 220 -26.06 -1.95 33.61
CA GLN A 220 -26.33 -2.81 34.75
C GLN A 220 -25.97 -2.16 36.10
N TRP A 221 -25.13 -1.11 36.08
CA TRP A 221 -24.78 -0.34 37.28
C TRP A 221 -25.75 0.80 37.59
N GLY A 222 -26.52 1.26 36.63
CA GLY A 222 -27.50 2.33 36.81
C GLY A 222 -28.80 1.90 37.54
N ASP A 223 -29.19 0.64 37.41
CA ASP A 223 -30.47 0.13 37.93
C ASP A 223 -30.44 -0.35 39.40
N ARG A 224 -29.24 -0.46 40.01
CA ARG A 224 -29.12 -0.86 41.41
C ARG A 224 -29.21 0.27 42.42
N ARG A 225 -29.39 1.52 42.01
CA ARG A 225 -29.47 2.66 42.95
C ARG A 225 -30.89 3.21 43.18
N LYS A 226 -31.93 2.61 42.63
CA LYS A 226 -33.32 3.08 42.81
C LYS A 226 -34.20 2.15 43.59
N GLY A 227 -33.67 1.32 44.48
CA GLY A 227 -34.46 0.41 45.26
C GLY A 227 -33.98 0.30 46.72
N LYS A 228 -33.98 1.40 47.46
CA LYS A 228 -34.08 1.38 48.96
C LYS A 228 -34.27 2.83 49.45
N SER A 229 -35.53 3.21 49.56
CA SER A 229 -36.00 4.16 50.58
C SER A 229 -37.54 4.06 50.62
N ALA A 230 -38.02 3.26 51.51
CA ALA A 230 -39.27 3.39 52.29
C ALA A 230 -39.23 2.32 53.38
#